data_e657ee5d3b6d0a3a4086c16b22fc5c9c
#
_entry.id   e657ee5d3b6d0a3a4086c16b22fc5c9c
#
_cell.length_a   1.000
_cell.length_b   1.000
_cell.length_c   1.000
_cell.angle_alpha   90.00
_cell.angle_beta   90.00
_cell.angle_gamma   90.00
#
_symmetry.space_group_name_H-M   'P 1'
#
loop_
_entity.id
_entity.type
_entity.pdbx_description
1 polymer ?
#
loop_
_entity_poly.entity_id
_entity_poly.type
_entity_poly.pdbx_seq_one_letter_code
_entity_poly.pdbx_strand_id
1 'polypeptide(L)'
;MDEQTRIELEAAAFRRLLQHLRDHTDVQNIDLMLLADFCRNCLAKWYGAAAKERGIEMEYPAAQEIIYGMPYAEWKAKYQKEATPEQLKAMEEIQRRKEAADH
;
A
#
# COMPACT_ATOMS: atom_id res chain seq x y z
N MET A 1 6.61 -11.85 26.28
CA MET A 1 5.99 -10.59 25.83
C MET A 1 4.47 -10.78 25.81
N ASP A 2 3.73 -9.90 26.44
CA ASP A 2 2.28 -10.03 26.44
C ASP A 2 1.67 -9.55 25.11
N GLU A 3 0.39 -9.86 24.92
CA GLU A 3 -0.32 -9.55 23.68
C GLU A 3 -0.43 -8.05 23.44
N GLN A 4 -0.70 -7.28 24.50
CA GLN A 4 -0.81 -5.82 24.37
C GLN A 4 0.51 -5.18 23.94
N THR A 5 1.61 -5.60 24.52
CA THR A 5 2.94 -5.11 24.13
C THR A 5 3.25 -5.47 22.69
N ARG A 6 2.91 -6.68 22.26
CA ARG A 6 3.12 -7.11 20.88
C ARG A 6 2.35 -6.25 19.90
N ILE A 7 1.09 -5.96 20.21
CA ILE A 7 0.25 -5.08 19.38
C ILE A 7 0.88 -3.70 19.26
N GLU A 8 1.36 -3.14 20.36
CA GLU A 8 2.00 -1.83 20.37
C GLU A 8 3.26 -1.78 19.54
N LEU A 9 4.09 -2.83 19.61
CA LEU A 9 5.30 -2.91 18.81
C LEU A 9 4.98 -3.05 17.32
N GLU A 10 3.99 -3.85 16.99
CA GLU A 10 3.53 -4.00 15.60
C GLU A 10 2.98 -2.68 15.07
N ALA A 11 2.20 -1.96 15.87
CA ALA A 11 1.68 -0.64 15.49
C ALA A 11 2.81 0.36 15.30
N ALA A 12 3.79 0.37 16.19
CA ALA A 12 4.94 1.27 16.08
C ALA A 12 5.76 0.99 14.82
N ALA A 13 6.00 -0.28 14.52
CA ALA A 13 6.74 -0.68 13.31
C ALA A 13 5.96 -0.30 12.04
N PHE A 14 4.65 -0.51 12.04
CA PHE A 14 3.81 -0.14 10.90
C PHE A 14 3.82 1.38 10.67
N ARG A 15 3.70 2.16 11.73
CA ARG A 15 3.76 3.62 11.64
C ARG A 15 5.11 4.09 11.13
N ARG A 16 6.19 3.43 11.53
CA ARG A 16 7.53 3.73 11.02
C ARG A 16 7.64 3.43 9.54
N LEU A 17 7.06 2.32 9.08
CA LEU A 17 6.99 1.99 7.66
C LEU A 17 6.25 3.08 6.89
N LEU A 18 5.09 3.53 7.38
CA LEU A 18 4.33 4.59 6.72
C LEU A 18 5.15 5.87 6.60
N GLN A 19 5.86 6.25 7.66
CA GLN A 19 6.72 7.44 7.62
C GLN A 19 7.84 7.29 6.60
N HIS A 20 8.44 6.11 6.53
CA HIS A 20 9.48 5.81 5.55
C HIS A 20 8.97 6.00 4.12
N LEU A 21 7.79 5.46 3.83
CA LEU A 21 7.18 5.59 2.50
C LEU A 21 6.82 7.05 2.18
N ARG A 22 6.37 7.81 3.19
CA ARG A 22 6.05 9.23 3.01
C ARG A 22 7.30 10.07 2.74
N ASP A 23 8.44 9.65 3.28
CA ASP A 23 9.73 10.31 3.07
C ASP A 23 10.36 9.93 1.73
N HIS A 24 9.83 8.90 1.06
CA HIS A 24 10.36 8.39 -0.21
C HIS A 24 9.30 8.50 -1.31
N THR A 25 8.85 9.71 -1.57
CA THR A 25 7.80 9.99 -2.57
C THR A 25 8.27 9.74 -4.01
N ASP A 26 9.58 9.68 -4.23
CA ASP A 26 10.18 9.33 -5.52
C ASP A 26 9.98 7.85 -5.87
N VAL A 27 9.80 6.98 -4.87
CA VAL A 27 9.53 5.57 -5.09
C VAL A 27 8.06 5.40 -5.48
N GLN A 28 7.83 4.96 -6.71
CA GLN A 28 6.50 4.81 -7.26
C GLN A 28 5.83 3.52 -6.78
N ASN A 29 4.50 3.52 -6.76
CA ASN A 29 3.77 2.30 -6.40
C ASN A 29 4.11 1.14 -7.35
N ILE A 30 4.31 1.43 -8.63
CA ILE A 30 4.69 0.39 -9.59
C ILE A 30 6.08 -0.18 -9.25
N ASP A 31 7.02 0.65 -8.78
CA ASP A 31 8.33 0.18 -8.34
C ASP A 31 8.21 -0.85 -7.22
N LEU A 32 7.36 -0.55 -6.23
CA LEU A 32 7.11 -1.46 -5.10
C LEU A 32 6.44 -2.75 -5.56
N MET A 33 5.47 -2.63 -6.45
CA MET A 33 4.76 -3.80 -6.99
C MET A 33 5.71 -4.74 -7.73
N LEU A 34 6.61 -4.21 -8.53
CA LEU A 34 7.58 -5.00 -9.28
C LEU A 34 8.63 -5.63 -8.36
N LEU A 35 9.00 -4.92 -7.29
CA LEU A 35 10.00 -5.40 -6.35
C LEU A 35 9.46 -6.44 -5.38
N ALA A 36 8.31 -6.19 -4.79
CA ALA A 36 7.83 -6.94 -3.63
C ALA A 36 6.34 -7.33 -3.68
N ASP A 37 5.69 -7.10 -4.80
CA ASP A 37 4.28 -7.47 -5.01
C ASP A 37 3.31 -6.80 -4.02
N PHE A 38 3.63 -5.61 -3.58
CA PHE A 38 2.71 -4.76 -2.82
C PHE A 38 3.04 -3.30 -3.08
N CYS A 39 2.11 -2.41 -2.77
CA CYS A 39 2.35 -0.98 -2.83
C CYS A 39 1.55 -0.27 -1.74
N ARG A 40 1.61 1.07 -1.71
CA ARG A 40 0.89 1.88 -0.73
C ARG A 40 -0.62 1.59 -0.75
N ASN A 41 -1.18 1.38 -1.93
CA ASN A 41 -2.60 1.06 -2.07
C ASN A 41 -2.95 -0.32 -1.50
N CYS A 42 -2.04 -1.28 -1.55
CA CYS A 42 -2.23 -2.57 -0.90
C CYS A 42 -2.30 -2.41 0.62
N LEU A 43 -1.43 -1.57 1.19
CA LEU A 43 -1.47 -1.26 2.62
C LEU A 43 -2.81 -0.63 3.01
N ALA A 44 -3.34 0.27 2.16
CA ALA A 44 -4.64 0.89 2.38
C ALA A 44 -5.76 -0.15 2.36
N LYS A 45 -5.72 -1.10 1.43
CA LYS A 45 -6.70 -2.18 1.35
C LYS A 45 -6.65 -3.08 2.58
N TRP A 46 -5.45 -3.44 3.04
CA TRP A 46 -5.29 -4.26 4.24
C TRP A 46 -5.78 -3.54 5.48
N TYR A 47 -5.52 -2.23 5.56
CA TYR A 47 -6.00 -1.41 6.67
C TYR A 47 -7.53 -1.36 6.70
N GLY A 48 -8.15 -1.12 5.55
CA GLY A 48 -9.61 -1.12 5.42
C GLY A 48 -10.24 -2.47 5.73
N ALA A 49 -9.59 -3.56 5.31
CA ALA A 49 -10.05 -4.92 5.62
C ALA A 49 -9.99 -5.19 7.12
N ALA A 50 -8.93 -4.76 7.79
CA ALA A 50 -8.79 -4.91 9.24
C ALA A 50 -9.88 -4.12 9.99
N ALA A 51 -10.21 -2.92 9.49
CA ALA A 51 -11.29 -2.11 10.04
C ALA A 51 -12.63 -2.83 9.89
N LYS A 52 -12.90 -3.37 8.72
CA LYS A 52 -14.15 -4.09 8.44
C LYS A 52 -14.33 -5.30 9.36
N GLU A 53 -13.27 -6.06 9.60
CA GLU A 53 -13.31 -7.20 10.51
C GLU A 53 -13.69 -6.80 11.93
N ARG A 54 -13.48 -5.55 12.30
CA ARG A 54 -13.79 -5.01 13.62
C ARG A 54 -15.08 -4.19 13.63
N GLY A 55 -15.89 -4.29 12.57
CA GLY A 55 -17.15 -3.59 12.46
C GLY A 55 -17.03 -2.09 12.25
N ILE A 56 -15.88 -1.63 11.80
CA ILE A 56 -15.63 -0.21 11.49
C ILE A 56 -15.82 0.01 10.00
N GLU A 57 -16.76 0.90 9.65
CA GLU A 57 -16.93 1.30 8.25
C GLU A 57 -15.85 2.29 7.87
N MET A 58 -15.13 1.99 6.80
CA MET A 58 -14.07 2.85 6.30
C MET A 58 -14.03 2.76 4.79
N GLU A 59 -14.27 3.90 4.15
CA GLU A 59 -14.17 4.00 2.70
C GLU A 59 -12.70 3.95 2.27
N TYR A 60 -12.46 3.43 1.07
CA TYR A 60 -11.11 3.28 0.56
C TYR A 60 -10.31 4.59 0.56
N PRO A 61 -10.86 5.74 0.11
CA PRO A 61 -10.11 6.99 0.17
C PRO A 61 -9.66 7.39 1.58
N ALA A 62 -10.45 7.08 2.61
CA ALA A 62 -10.07 7.35 3.99
C ALA A 62 -8.88 6.47 4.42
N ALA A 63 -8.88 5.20 4.04
CA ALA A 63 -7.77 4.30 4.32
C ALA A 63 -6.51 4.77 3.58
N GLN A 64 -6.64 5.19 2.32
CA GLN A 64 -5.50 5.74 1.56
C GLN A 64 -4.92 6.97 2.26
N GLU A 65 -5.75 7.86 2.77
CA GLU A 65 -5.27 9.07 3.44
C GLU A 65 -4.42 8.73 4.68
N ILE A 66 -4.81 7.69 5.40
CA ILE A 66 -4.04 7.21 6.56
C ILE A 66 -2.65 6.73 6.13
N ILE A 67 -2.58 5.99 5.02
CA ILE A 67 -1.32 5.45 4.53
C ILE A 67 -0.42 6.55 3.94
N TYR A 68 -0.99 7.40 3.10
CA TYR A 68 -0.22 8.44 2.40
C TYR A 68 0.08 9.67 3.24
N GLY A 69 -0.70 9.92 4.29
CA GLY A 69 -0.61 11.15 5.08
C GLY A 69 -1.24 12.35 4.39
N MET A 70 -1.95 12.14 3.29
CA MET A 70 -2.67 13.14 2.51
C MET A 70 -3.68 12.41 1.62
N PRO A 71 -4.68 13.11 1.07
CA PRO A 71 -5.59 12.50 0.10
C PRO A 71 -4.82 11.92 -1.09
N TYR A 72 -5.22 10.74 -1.55
CA TYR A 72 -4.52 10.07 -2.65
C TYR A 72 -4.47 10.93 -3.92
N ALA A 73 -5.57 11.65 -4.23
CA ALA A 73 -5.60 12.52 -5.41
C ALA A 73 -4.50 13.58 -5.35
N GLU A 74 -4.23 14.12 -4.16
CA GLU A 74 -3.15 15.10 -3.96
C GLU A 74 -1.77 14.45 -4.15
N TRP A 75 -1.56 13.27 -3.57
CA TRP A 75 -0.30 12.53 -3.72
C TRP A 75 -0.04 12.20 -5.20
N LYS A 76 -1.08 11.73 -5.87
CA LYS A 76 -1.02 11.37 -7.30
C LYS A 76 -0.60 12.58 -8.14
N ALA A 77 -1.23 13.73 -7.89
CA ALA A 77 -0.92 14.95 -8.63
C ALA A 77 0.50 15.44 -8.38
N LYS A 78 1.01 15.31 -7.15
CA LYS A 78 2.33 15.82 -6.78
C LYS A 78 3.47 14.87 -7.12
N TYR A 79 3.27 13.56 -6.98
CA TYR A 79 4.38 12.61 -6.94
C TYR A 79 4.29 11.48 -7.96
N GLN A 80 3.10 11.11 -8.42
CA GLN A 80 2.98 9.98 -9.33
C GLN A 80 3.54 10.33 -10.71
N LYS A 81 4.42 9.45 -11.21
CA LYS A 81 5.01 9.58 -12.53
C LYS A 81 4.45 8.50 -13.44
N GLU A 82 4.47 8.77 -14.74
CA GLU A 82 4.07 7.80 -15.73
C GLU A 82 5.01 6.59 -15.71
N ALA A 83 4.43 5.39 -15.72
CA ALA A 83 5.21 4.16 -15.77
C ALA A 83 5.86 4.00 -17.15
N THR A 84 7.07 3.40 -17.17
CA THR A 84 7.75 3.12 -18.42
C THR A 84 7.07 1.96 -19.15
N PRO A 85 7.24 1.83 -20.48
CA PRO A 85 6.72 0.67 -21.21
C PRO A 85 7.21 -0.66 -20.63
N GLU A 86 8.46 -0.72 -20.19
CA GLU A 86 9.05 -1.92 -19.58
C GLU A 86 8.36 -2.26 -18.26
N GLN A 87 8.04 -1.26 -17.44
CA GLN A 87 7.31 -1.46 -16.18
C GLN A 87 5.90 -1.96 -16.43
N LEU A 88 5.20 -1.39 -17.40
CA LEU A 88 3.84 -1.82 -17.76
C LEU A 88 3.84 -3.27 -18.24
N LYS A 89 4.82 -3.64 -19.05
CA LYS A 89 4.97 -5.01 -19.54
C LYS A 89 5.24 -5.98 -18.39
N ALA A 90 6.13 -5.59 -17.47
CA ALA A 90 6.43 -6.41 -16.29
C ALA A 90 5.20 -6.60 -15.41
N MET A 91 4.38 -5.57 -15.24
CA MET A 91 3.13 -5.67 -14.49
C MET A 91 2.12 -6.61 -15.14
N GLU A 92 2.00 -6.56 -16.47
CA GLU A 92 1.15 -7.49 -17.22
C GLU A 92 1.56 -8.93 -16.99
N GLU A 93 2.87 -9.19 -16.97
CA GLU A 93 3.42 -10.51 -16.74
C GLU A 93 3.08 -11.02 -15.33
N ILE A 94 3.22 -10.17 -14.32
CA ILE A 94 2.85 -10.50 -12.94
C ILE A 94 1.36 -10.81 -12.84
N GLN A 95 0.53 -10.00 -13.48
CA GLN A 95 -0.92 -10.19 -13.46
C GLN A 95 -1.31 -11.51 -14.10
N ARG A 96 -0.70 -11.87 -15.22
CA ARG A 96 -0.93 -13.15 -15.89
C ARG A 96 -0.55 -14.35 -14.99
N ARG A 97 0.56 -14.25 -14.29
CA ARG A 97 0.99 -15.31 -13.34
C ARG A 97 0.01 -15.48 -12.20
N LYS A 98 -0.51 -14.37 -11.67
CA LYS A 98 -1.51 -14.41 -10.62
C LYS A 98 -2.80 -15.04 -11.08
N GLU A 99 -3.29 -14.68 -12.27
CA GLU A 99 -4.50 -15.25 -12.85
C GLU A 99 -4.33 -16.75 -13.10
N ALA A 100 -3.17 -17.17 -13.59
CA ALA A 100 -2.88 -18.59 -13.81
C ALA A 100 -2.83 -19.36 -12.50
N ALA A 101 -2.28 -18.75 -11.43
CA ALA A 101 -2.19 -19.38 -10.13
C ALA A 101 -3.55 -19.55 -9.44
N ASP A 102 -4.51 -18.66 -9.75
CA ASP A 102 -5.86 -18.71 -9.17
C ASP A 102 -6.75 -19.76 -9.83
N HIS A 103 -6.29 -20.39 -10.89
CA HIS A 103 -6.97 -21.50 -11.57
C HIS A 103 -6.37 -22.83 -11.15
#